data_ad47f99beed319b586b4aa1316f826dc
#
_entry.id   ad47f99beed319b586b4aa1316f826dc
#
_cell.length_a   1.000
_cell.length_b   1.000
_cell.length_c   1.000
_cell.angle_alpha   90.00
_cell.angle_beta   90.00
_cell.angle_gamma   90.00
#
_symmetry.space_group_name_H-M   'P 1'
#
loop_
_entity.id
_entity.type
_entity.pdbx_description
1 polymer ?
#
loop_
_entity_poly.entity_id
_entity_poly.type
_entity_poly.pdbx_seq_one_letter_code
_entity_poly.pdbx_strand_id
1 'polypeptide(L)'
;MWVREEIIVEKQIIYDCSDSLGETAERVARAAASQYDKQEFNIIRVPYIRSEQQIEELVCKAEAHNAMICYTIISPTLRRKLRELTKSANVTVVDIIGPMLAGVGTLTDTEPTLKAGMIHQLDEEYFKRVEAIEFAVKYDDGKNPMGFLKADIVIVGVSRTSKTPLSMYLAHKRIKAANLPLVPEVSLPPELFQIPARKIVGLIIDPFKLNFIRSERLRSMGLDANASYANIERINEELEYARGVMRRLHCPIIDVSSKAIEETANLVMEIVKRNKELYPE
;
A
#
# COMPACT_ATOMS: atom_id res chain seq x y z
N MET A 1 35.22 -32.05 -15.72
CA MET A 1 33.90 -31.43 -16.03
C MET A 1 33.00 -31.78 -14.85
N TRP A 2 32.90 -30.86 -13.88
CA TRP A 2 32.12 -31.07 -12.65
C TRP A 2 30.68 -30.66 -12.96
N VAL A 3 29.78 -31.63 -12.97
CA VAL A 3 28.36 -31.42 -13.03
C VAL A 3 27.97 -30.82 -11.66
N ARG A 4 27.54 -29.54 -11.61
CA ARG A 4 26.87 -28.99 -10.45
C ARG A 4 25.51 -29.68 -10.36
N GLU A 5 25.32 -30.57 -9.38
CA GLU A 5 24.00 -30.97 -8.96
C GLU A 5 23.26 -29.70 -8.51
N GLU A 6 22.25 -29.31 -9.24
CA GLU A 6 21.27 -28.34 -8.77
C GLU A 6 20.58 -28.96 -7.56
N ILE A 7 20.91 -28.48 -6.38
CA ILE A 7 20.17 -28.81 -5.16
C ILE A 7 18.77 -28.21 -5.36
N ILE A 8 17.79 -29.08 -5.66
CA ILE A 8 16.38 -28.69 -5.64
C ILE A 8 16.04 -28.37 -4.19
N VAL A 9 16.03 -27.09 -3.83
CA VAL A 9 15.59 -26.65 -2.51
C VAL A 9 14.06 -26.84 -2.47
N GLU A 10 13.64 -27.86 -1.74
CA GLU A 10 12.23 -28.14 -1.54
C GLU A 10 11.61 -26.96 -0.74
N LYS A 11 10.63 -26.25 -1.34
CA LYS A 11 10.00 -25.08 -0.72
C LYS A 11 9.18 -25.51 0.49
N GLN A 12 9.48 -24.92 1.64
CA GLN A 12 8.69 -25.14 2.84
C GLN A 12 7.30 -24.52 2.69
N ILE A 13 6.25 -25.26 3.02
CA ILE A 13 4.87 -24.81 2.85
C ILE A 13 4.32 -24.29 4.18
N ILE A 14 3.68 -23.11 4.10
CA ILE A 14 2.92 -22.52 5.20
C ILE A 14 1.49 -22.31 4.71
N TYR A 15 0.54 -22.99 5.34
CA TYR A 15 -0.88 -22.71 5.13
C TYR A 15 -1.33 -21.59 6.06
N ASP A 16 -1.78 -20.49 5.47
CA ASP A 16 -2.38 -19.35 6.15
C ASP A 16 -3.90 -19.49 6.09
N CYS A 17 -4.55 -19.78 7.21
CA CYS A 17 -5.99 -19.98 7.22
C CYS A 17 -6.75 -18.99 8.12
N SER A 18 -7.95 -18.62 7.66
CA SER A 18 -8.80 -17.64 8.33
C SER A 18 -10.29 -17.90 8.07
N ASP A 19 -11.14 -17.51 8.99
CA ASP A 19 -12.59 -17.41 8.81
C ASP A 19 -13.03 -16.10 8.12
N SER A 20 -12.05 -15.30 7.67
CA SER A 20 -12.21 -14.10 6.83
C SER A 20 -11.24 -14.14 5.65
N LEU A 21 -10.71 -12.98 5.21
CA LEU A 21 -9.82 -12.85 4.04
C LEU A 21 -8.41 -13.45 4.22
N GLY A 22 -7.90 -13.58 5.44
CA GLY A 22 -6.59 -14.16 5.74
C GLY A 22 -5.39 -13.20 5.62
N GLU A 23 -5.58 -11.94 5.27
CA GLU A 23 -4.49 -10.99 5.03
C GLU A 23 -3.54 -10.81 6.21
N THR A 24 -4.07 -10.84 7.44
CA THR A 24 -3.25 -10.64 8.66
C THR A 24 -2.29 -11.80 8.87
N ALA A 25 -2.76 -13.04 8.73
CA ALA A 25 -1.92 -14.21 8.92
C ALA A 25 -0.85 -14.30 7.82
N GLU A 26 -1.20 -14.02 6.56
CA GLU A 26 -0.24 -13.97 5.47
C GLU A 26 0.89 -12.96 5.72
N ARG A 27 0.55 -11.75 6.16
CA ARG A 27 1.56 -10.71 6.47
C ARG A 27 2.52 -11.15 7.57
N VAL A 28 2.00 -11.77 8.63
CA VAL A 28 2.83 -12.29 9.73
C VAL A 28 3.69 -13.45 9.25
N ALA A 29 3.13 -14.39 8.48
CA ALA A 29 3.89 -15.51 7.91
C ALA A 29 5.02 -15.03 7.00
N ARG A 30 4.77 -14.05 6.12
CA ARG A 30 5.80 -13.43 5.26
C ARG A 30 6.89 -12.75 6.08
N ALA A 31 6.50 -11.98 7.11
CA ALA A 31 7.46 -11.31 7.98
C ALA A 31 8.36 -12.31 8.73
N ALA A 32 7.79 -13.43 9.22
CA ALA A 32 8.56 -14.49 9.85
C ALA A 32 9.47 -15.19 8.85
N ALA A 33 8.95 -15.60 7.68
CA ALA A 33 9.71 -16.28 6.62
C ALA A 33 10.91 -15.45 6.14
N SER A 34 10.79 -14.13 6.05
CA SER A 34 11.87 -13.23 5.63
C SER A 34 13.10 -13.22 6.56
N GLN A 35 13.00 -13.80 7.76
CA GLN A 35 14.13 -13.92 8.68
C GLN A 35 15.00 -15.17 8.42
N TYR A 36 14.66 -15.97 7.39
CA TYR A 36 15.35 -17.23 7.06
C TYR A 36 15.92 -17.17 5.64
N ASP A 37 17.05 -16.49 5.48
CA ASP A 37 17.69 -16.17 4.19
C ASP A 37 18.02 -17.39 3.29
N LYS A 38 18.15 -18.58 3.86
CA LYS A 38 18.55 -19.81 3.14
C LYS A 38 17.39 -20.73 2.81
N GLN A 39 16.16 -20.36 3.14
CA GLN A 39 14.98 -21.20 2.94
C GLN A 39 13.99 -20.51 2.01
N GLU A 40 13.42 -21.27 1.09
CA GLU A 40 12.30 -20.80 0.28
C GLU A 40 10.98 -21.24 0.89
N PHE A 41 10.03 -20.29 1.03
CA PHE A 41 8.71 -20.56 1.57
C PHE A 41 7.63 -20.35 0.52
N ASN A 42 6.67 -21.28 0.49
CA ASN A 42 5.43 -21.14 -0.28
C ASN A 42 4.28 -20.91 0.71
N ILE A 43 3.78 -19.69 0.78
CA ILE A 43 2.66 -19.32 1.68
C ILE A 43 1.38 -19.44 0.88
N ILE A 44 0.53 -20.38 1.29
CA ILE A 44 -0.75 -20.71 0.64
C ILE A 44 -1.89 -20.20 1.50
N ARG A 45 -2.62 -19.22 1.00
CA ARG A 45 -3.77 -18.65 1.70
C ARG A 45 -5.00 -19.55 1.55
N VAL A 46 -5.67 -19.84 2.67
CA VAL A 46 -6.93 -20.60 2.77
C VAL A 46 -7.98 -19.73 3.49
N PRO A 47 -8.63 -18.80 2.79
CA PRO A 47 -9.61 -17.88 3.37
C PRO A 47 -10.97 -18.56 3.55
N TYR A 48 -11.85 -17.88 4.29
CA TYR A 48 -13.27 -18.22 4.44
C TYR A 48 -13.53 -19.65 4.97
N ILE A 49 -12.73 -20.11 5.93
CA ILE A 49 -13.00 -21.33 6.66
C ILE A 49 -14.32 -21.18 7.44
N ARG A 50 -15.31 -21.99 7.10
CA ARG A 50 -16.66 -21.89 7.68
C ARG A 50 -17.18 -23.20 8.26
N SER A 51 -16.50 -24.32 8.02
CA SER A 51 -16.92 -25.65 8.47
C SER A 51 -15.77 -26.44 9.07
N GLU A 52 -16.11 -27.40 9.94
CA GLU A 52 -15.12 -28.33 10.49
C GLU A 52 -14.53 -29.24 9.42
N GLN A 53 -15.30 -29.58 8.38
CA GLN A 53 -14.81 -30.36 7.24
C GLN A 53 -13.65 -29.66 6.52
N GLN A 54 -13.74 -28.36 6.30
CA GLN A 54 -12.62 -27.58 5.69
C GLN A 54 -11.37 -27.60 6.57
N ILE A 55 -11.53 -27.63 7.89
CA ILE A 55 -10.41 -27.79 8.82
C ILE A 55 -9.78 -29.18 8.68
N GLU A 56 -10.60 -30.25 8.58
CA GLU A 56 -10.13 -31.61 8.37
C GLU A 56 -9.31 -31.73 7.07
N GLU A 57 -9.84 -31.23 5.96
CA GLU A 57 -9.17 -31.22 4.67
C GLU A 57 -7.84 -30.42 4.71
N LEU A 58 -7.82 -29.28 5.43
CA LEU A 58 -6.63 -28.48 5.59
C LEU A 58 -5.54 -29.21 6.38
N VAL A 59 -5.89 -29.85 7.49
CA VAL A 59 -4.93 -30.59 8.32
C VAL A 59 -4.37 -31.81 7.56
N CYS A 60 -5.21 -32.55 6.83
CA CYS A 60 -4.74 -33.65 5.97
C CYS A 60 -3.75 -33.16 4.90
N LYS A 61 -3.99 -32.03 4.27
CA LYS A 61 -3.07 -31.41 3.30
C LYS A 61 -1.76 -30.98 3.96
N ALA A 62 -1.84 -30.38 5.14
CA ALA A 62 -0.66 -29.92 5.86
C ALA A 62 0.21 -31.09 6.31
N GLU A 63 -0.38 -32.19 6.78
CA GLU A 63 0.33 -33.42 7.13
C GLU A 63 1.02 -34.03 5.90
N ALA A 64 0.27 -34.19 4.78
CA ALA A 64 0.80 -34.76 3.54
C ALA A 64 1.99 -33.95 2.95
N HIS A 65 1.99 -32.63 3.14
CA HIS A 65 3.01 -31.73 2.65
C HIS A 65 4.10 -31.41 3.68
N ASN A 66 4.08 -32.00 4.87
CA ASN A 66 4.94 -31.63 6.00
C ASN A 66 4.95 -30.12 6.24
N ALA A 67 3.76 -29.49 6.19
CA ALA A 67 3.58 -28.06 6.21
C ALA A 67 3.22 -27.56 7.62
N MET A 68 3.45 -26.27 7.84
CA MET A 68 2.97 -25.54 9.02
C MET A 68 1.63 -24.88 8.70
N ILE A 69 0.75 -24.78 9.70
CA ILE A 69 -0.47 -23.96 9.63
C ILE A 69 -0.32 -22.73 10.53
N CYS A 70 -0.57 -21.54 10.01
CA CYS A 70 -0.81 -20.35 10.82
C CYS A 70 -2.25 -19.88 10.62
N TYR A 71 -2.88 -19.32 11.67
CA TYR A 71 -4.28 -18.97 11.54
C TYR A 71 -4.71 -17.72 12.30
N THR A 72 -5.76 -17.08 11.74
CA THR A 72 -6.51 -15.96 12.34
C THR A 72 -8.01 -16.28 12.44
N ILE A 73 -8.35 -17.51 12.80
CA ILE A 73 -9.73 -17.94 13.00
C ILE A 73 -10.26 -17.37 14.32
N ILE A 74 -11.40 -16.67 14.26
CA ILE A 74 -12.10 -16.09 15.43
C ILE A 74 -13.04 -17.11 16.08
N SER A 75 -13.73 -17.94 15.26
CA SER A 75 -14.70 -18.92 15.73
C SER A 75 -14.11 -19.91 16.77
N PRO A 76 -14.63 -19.97 18.01
CA PRO A 76 -14.12 -20.88 19.03
C PRO A 76 -14.24 -22.35 18.65
N THR A 77 -15.31 -22.72 17.94
CA THR A 77 -15.54 -24.10 17.50
C THR A 77 -14.49 -24.53 16.50
N LEU A 78 -14.24 -23.73 15.46
CA LEU A 78 -13.23 -24.04 14.44
C LEU A 78 -11.82 -24.05 15.03
N ARG A 79 -11.50 -23.12 15.94
CA ARG A 79 -10.21 -23.10 16.65
C ARG A 79 -9.96 -24.35 17.46
N ARG A 80 -10.99 -24.81 18.22
CA ARG A 80 -10.91 -26.06 18.98
C ARG A 80 -10.66 -27.25 18.08
N LYS A 81 -11.45 -27.41 17.02
CA LYS A 81 -11.32 -28.48 16.04
C LYS A 81 -9.93 -28.51 15.41
N LEU A 82 -9.41 -27.34 14.98
CA LEU A 82 -8.07 -27.24 14.42
C LEU A 82 -7.00 -27.71 15.41
N ARG A 83 -7.07 -27.27 16.65
CA ARG A 83 -6.11 -27.67 17.70
C ARG A 83 -6.15 -29.17 18.04
N GLU A 84 -7.33 -29.77 18.02
CA GLU A 84 -7.50 -31.20 18.27
C GLU A 84 -6.86 -32.03 17.14
N LEU A 85 -7.17 -31.71 15.90
CA LEU A 85 -6.67 -32.44 14.73
C LEU A 85 -5.15 -32.28 14.55
N THR A 86 -4.61 -31.08 14.70
CA THR A 86 -3.18 -30.84 14.54
C THR A 86 -2.32 -31.52 15.59
N LYS A 87 -2.84 -31.72 16.82
CA LYS A 87 -2.15 -32.54 17.83
C LYS A 87 -2.00 -33.99 17.43
N SER A 88 -3.04 -34.59 16.85
CA SER A 88 -3.00 -35.98 16.40
C SER A 88 -2.20 -36.20 15.12
N ALA A 89 -2.19 -35.24 14.21
CA ALA A 89 -1.47 -35.29 12.94
C ALA A 89 0.00 -34.80 13.03
N ASN A 90 0.46 -34.41 14.23
CA ASN A 90 1.81 -33.83 14.43
C ASN A 90 2.14 -32.65 13.48
N VAL A 91 1.14 -31.83 13.15
CA VAL A 91 1.29 -30.63 12.32
C VAL A 91 1.57 -29.42 13.21
N THR A 92 2.62 -28.68 12.90
CA THR A 92 2.93 -27.41 13.58
C THR A 92 1.84 -26.38 13.31
N VAL A 93 1.24 -25.81 14.37
CA VAL A 93 0.19 -24.82 14.24
C VAL A 93 0.48 -23.58 15.09
N VAL A 94 0.25 -22.38 14.51
CA VAL A 94 0.47 -21.09 15.16
C VAL A 94 -0.82 -20.28 15.18
N ASP A 95 -1.31 -19.99 16.38
CA ASP A 95 -2.44 -19.08 16.61
C ASP A 95 -1.95 -17.63 16.65
N ILE A 96 -2.23 -16.86 15.60
CA ILE A 96 -1.78 -15.48 15.48
C ILE A 96 -2.69 -14.53 16.25
N ILE A 97 -4.02 -14.72 16.17
CA ILE A 97 -4.99 -13.76 16.72
C ILE A 97 -5.34 -14.03 18.18
N GLY A 98 -5.27 -15.28 18.64
CA GLY A 98 -5.72 -15.68 19.97
C GLY A 98 -5.02 -14.97 21.11
N PRO A 99 -3.69 -14.92 21.16
CA PRO A 99 -2.96 -14.19 22.19
C PRO A 99 -3.31 -12.70 22.23
N MET A 100 -3.52 -12.07 21.07
CA MET A 100 -3.93 -10.67 20.98
C MET A 100 -5.36 -10.46 21.50
N LEU A 101 -6.31 -11.34 21.18
CA LEU A 101 -7.66 -11.26 21.72
C LEU A 101 -7.66 -11.38 23.25
N ALA A 102 -6.88 -12.31 23.79
CA ALA A 102 -6.75 -12.47 25.25
C ALA A 102 -6.15 -11.22 25.90
N GLY A 103 -5.06 -10.65 25.31
CA GLY A 103 -4.42 -9.45 25.81
C GLY A 103 -5.35 -8.22 25.81
N VAL A 104 -6.10 -8.03 24.72
CA VAL A 104 -7.08 -6.94 24.61
C VAL A 104 -8.21 -7.12 25.61
N GLY A 105 -8.72 -8.35 25.79
CA GLY A 105 -9.74 -8.65 26.81
C GLY A 105 -9.28 -8.30 28.23
N THR A 106 -8.04 -8.65 28.57
CA THR A 106 -7.44 -8.28 29.85
C THR A 106 -7.30 -6.76 30.02
N LEU A 107 -6.94 -6.04 28.95
CA LEU A 107 -6.76 -4.58 28.97
C LEU A 107 -8.09 -3.83 29.12
N THR A 108 -9.15 -4.33 28.50
CA THR A 108 -10.45 -3.65 28.43
C THR A 108 -11.47 -4.17 29.44
N ASP A 109 -11.17 -5.26 30.14
CA ASP A 109 -12.09 -5.99 31.02
C ASP A 109 -13.42 -6.33 30.31
N THR A 110 -13.33 -6.71 29.04
CA THR A 110 -14.49 -7.04 28.20
C THR A 110 -14.27 -8.33 27.40
N GLU A 111 -15.34 -9.03 27.10
CA GLU A 111 -15.31 -10.21 26.23
C GLU A 111 -15.36 -9.81 24.75
N PRO A 112 -14.60 -10.51 23.88
CA PRO A 112 -14.61 -10.25 22.45
C PRO A 112 -15.94 -10.68 21.81
N THR A 113 -16.41 -9.95 20.80
CA THR A 113 -17.67 -10.27 20.09
C THR A 113 -17.59 -11.51 19.21
N LEU A 114 -16.39 -12.04 18.95
CA LEU A 114 -16.09 -13.25 18.19
C LEU A 114 -16.78 -13.36 16.82
N LYS A 115 -16.96 -12.23 16.12
CA LYS A 115 -17.49 -12.18 14.75
C LYS A 115 -16.33 -12.13 13.76
N ALA A 116 -16.29 -13.12 12.85
CA ALA A 116 -15.31 -13.15 11.76
C ALA A 116 -15.49 -11.96 10.81
N GLY A 117 -14.37 -11.41 10.32
CA GLY A 117 -14.36 -10.35 9.31
C GLY A 117 -14.80 -8.97 9.78
N MET A 118 -14.86 -8.70 11.10
CA MET A 118 -15.26 -7.37 11.60
C MET A 118 -14.40 -6.23 11.07
N ILE A 119 -13.11 -6.46 10.85
CA ILE A 119 -12.21 -5.45 10.26
C ILE A 119 -12.54 -5.14 8.79
N HIS A 120 -13.27 -6.01 8.12
CA HIS A 120 -13.69 -5.88 6.72
C HIS A 120 -15.18 -5.59 6.58
N GLN A 121 -15.87 -5.24 7.66
CA GLN A 121 -17.25 -4.80 7.55
C GLN A 121 -17.30 -3.51 6.72
N LEU A 122 -18.33 -3.38 5.88
CA LEU A 122 -18.61 -2.20 5.08
C LEU A 122 -19.07 -1.06 6.01
N ASP A 123 -18.14 -0.54 6.78
CA ASP A 123 -18.33 0.57 7.68
C ASP A 123 -18.08 1.92 6.97
N GLU A 124 -18.30 3.01 7.68
CA GLU A 124 -18.06 4.36 7.16
C GLU A 124 -16.61 4.56 6.69
N GLU A 125 -15.64 3.90 7.34
CA GLU A 125 -14.22 3.98 6.96
C GLU A 125 -13.92 3.28 5.63
N TYR A 126 -14.60 2.17 5.35
CA TYR A 126 -14.51 1.48 4.07
C TYR A 126 -15.03 2.38 2.95
N PHE A 127 -16.24 2.97 3.11
CA PHE A 127 -16.80 3.86 2.10
C PHE A 127 -15.95 5.10 1.87
N LYS A 128 -15.41 5.73 2.92
CA LYS A 128 -14.46 6.84 2.80
C LYS A 128 -13.19 6.46 2.03
N ARG A 129 -12.71 5.23 2.19
CA ARG A 129 -11.55 4.72 1.43
C ARG A 129 -11.88 4.53 -0.04
N VAL A 130 -13.01 3.89 -0.35
CA VAL A 130 -13.47 3.70 -1.74
C VAL A 130 -13.66 5.04 -2.42
N GLU A 131 -14.35 5.98 -1.78
CA GLU A 131 -14.56 7.33 -2.29
C GLU A 131 -13.23 8.06 -2.59
N ALA A 132 -12.26 7.95 -1.69
CA ALA A 132 -10.95 8.56 -1.89
C ALA A 132 -10.17 7.92 -3.06
N ILE A 133 -10.28 6.61 -3.26
CA ILE A 133 -9.66 5.90 -4.39
C ILE A 133 -10.32 6.31 -5.71
N GLU A 134 -11.63 6.30 -5.78
CA GLU A 134 -12.38 6.78 -6.96
C GLU A 134 -12.04 8.24 -7.29
N PHE A 135 -11.92 9.07 -6.24
CA PHE A 135 -11.50 10.46 -6.38
C PHE A 135 -10.10 10.56 -6.99
N ALA A 136 -9.10 9.83 -6.47
CA ALA A 136 -7.73 9.88 -6.96
C ALA A 136 -7.62 9.43 -8.43
N VAL A 137 -8.37 8.40 -8.84
CA VAL A 137 -8.43 7.93 -10.23
C VAL A 137 -9.09 8.96 -11.14
N LYS A 138 -10.21 9.54 -10.71
CA LYS A 138 -11.00 10.50 -11.50
C LYS A 138 -10.27 11.82 -11.74
N TYR A 139 -9.47 12.28 -10.78
CA TYR A 139 -8.79 13.55 -10.77
C TYR A 139 -7.26 13.43 -10.91
N ASP A 140 -6.82 12.36 -11.58
CA ASP A 140 -5.43 12.12 -11.92
C ASP A 140 -4.99 12.99 -13.11
N ASP A 141 -3.73 13.44 -13.06
CA ASP A 141 -3.05 14.21 -14.12
C ASP A 141 -3.82 15.46 -14.61
N GLY A 142 -4.58 16.09 -13.72
CA GLY A 142 -5.30 17.33 -14.04
C GLY A 142 -6.45 17.17 -15.06
N LYS A 143 -6.91 15.96 -15.36
CA LYS A 143 -7.98 15.69 -16.35
C LYS A 143 -9.28 16.48 -16.08
N ASN A 144 -9.57 16.74 -14.81
CA ASN A 144 -10.72 17.53 -14.42
C ASN A 144 -10.35 18.47 -13.24
N PRO A 145 -10.04 19.73 -13.52
CA PRO A 145 -9.60 20.70 -12.51
C PRO A 145 -10.62 20.99 -11.41
N MET A 146 -11.92 20.74 -11.64
CA MET A 146 -12.95 20.86 -10.61
C MET A 146 -12.70 19.96 -9.38
N GLY A 147 -11.89 18.93 -9.56
CA GLY A 147 -11.44 18.08 -8.45
C GLY A 147 -10.59 18.81 -7.43
N PHE A 148 -9.84 19.82 -7.84
CA PHE A 148 -8.98 20.57 -6.91
C PHE A 148 -9.78 21.26 -5.80
N LEU A 149 -10.95 21.74 -6.11
CA LEU A 149 -11.86 22.40 -5.15
C LEU A 149 -12.39 21.43 -4.08
N LYS A 150 -12.44 20.13 -4.40
CA LYS A 150 -13.00 19.08 -3.55
C LYS A 150 -11.91 18.21 -2.88
N ALA A 151 -10.65 18.42 -3.24
CA ALA A 151 -9.54 17.65 -2.71
C ALA A 151 -9.19 18.05 -1.27
N ASP A 152 -8.78 17.08 -0.47
CA ASP A 152 -8.08 17.35 0.80
C ASP A 152 -6.69 17.94 0.52
N ILE A 153 -6.03 17.44 -0.55
CA ILE A 153 -4.71 17.88 -0.99
C ILE A 153 -4.56 17.79 -2.51
N VAL A 154 -3.87 18.76 -3.12
CA VAL A 154 -3.51 18.77 -4.54
C VAL A 154 -1.98 18.67 -4.67
N ILE A 155 -1.50 17.68 -5.40
CA ILE A 155 -0.08 17.40 -5.59
C ILE A 155 0.33 17.95 -6.95
N VAL A 156 1.30 18.86 -6.97
CA VAL A 156 1.82 19.45 -8.22
C VAL A 156 3.30 19.12 -8.42
N GLY A 157 3.73 18.99 -9.66
CA GLY A 157 5.15 18.72 -9.98
C GLY A 157 5.34 18.23 -11.40
N VAL A 158 6.57 18.15 -11.87
CA VAL A 158 6.88 17.66 -13.22
C VAL A 158 6.51 16.19 -13.39
N SER A 159 6.44 15.71 -14.64
CA SER A 159 6.17 14.30 -14.94
C SER A 159 7.26 13.39 -14.32
N ARG A 160 6.85 12.23 -13.77
CA ARG A 160 7.70 11.21 -13.11
C ARG A 160 8.25 11.61 -11.72
N THR A 161 7.58 12.48 -11.00
CA THR A 161 7.83 12.74 -9.57
C THR A 161 6.93 11.92 -8.63
N SER A 162 6.43 10.79 -9.08
CA SER A 162 5.56 9.86 -8.33
C SER A 162 4.24 10.44 -7.84
N LYS A 163 3.67 11.46 -8.50
CA LYS A 163 2.38 12.08 -8.11
C LYS A 163 1.23 11.06 -8.06
N THR A 164 1.00 10.34 -9.16
CA THR A 164 -0.08 9.34 -9.24
C THR A 164 0.06 8.23 -8.20
N PRO A 165 1.21 7.54 -8.04
CA PRO A 165 1.39 6.58 -6.97
C PRO A 165 1.18 7.16 -5.57
N LEU A 166 1.62 8.39 -5.32
CA LEU A 166 1.42 9.08 -4.05
C LEU A 166 -0.06 9.38 -3.80
N SER A 167 -0.80 9.87 -4.83
CA SER A 167 -2.25 10.11 -4.74
C SER A 167 -3.00 8.84 -4.40
N MET A 168 -2.65 7.70 -5.01
CA MET A 168 -3.25 6.40 -4.72
C MET A 168 -2.92 5.92 -3.30
N TYR A 169 -1.68 6.10 -2.85
CA TYR A 169 -1.30 5.75 -1.47
C TYR A 169 -2.08 6.58 -0.44
N LEU A 170 -2.22 7.89 -0.66
CA LEU A 170 -3.01 8.78 0.20
C LEU A 170 -4.49 8.41 0.18
N ALA A 171 -5.03 8.00 -0.96
CA ALA A 171 -6.40 7.52 -1.08
C ALA A 171 -6.66 6.27 -0.22
N HIS A 172 -5.72 5.31 -0.17
CA HIS A 172 -5.79 4.20 0.76
C HIS A 172 -5.79 4.63 2.24
N LYS A 173 -5.27 5.83 2.53
CA LYS A 173 -5.33 6.48 3.86
C LYS A 173 -6.55 7.40 4.00
N ARG A 174 -7.54 7.29 3.09
CA ARG A 174 -8.81 8.04 3.11
C ARG A 174 -8.64 9.55 2.90
N ILE A 175 -7.59 9.96 2.18
CA ILE A 175 -7.31 11.34 1.80
C ILE A 175 -7.63 11.50 0.32
N LYS A 176 -8.56 12.41 -0.02
CA LYS A 176 -8.89 12.76 -1.41
C LYS A 176 -7.76 13.59 -2.01
N ALA A 177 -6.88 12.94 -2.76
CA ALA A 177 -5.73 13.57 -3.40
C ALA A 177 -5.98 13.71 -4.91
N ALA A 178 -5.90 14.94 -5.43
CA ALA A 178 -5.80 15.21 -6.85
C ALA A 178 -4.34 15.53 -7.21
N ASN A 179 -3.96 15.39 -8.47
CA ASN A 179 -2.62 15.78 -8.90
C ASN A 179 -2.61 16.46 -10.26
N LEU A 180 -1.61 17.33 -10.46
CA LEU A 180 -1.41 18.09 -11.68
C LEU A 180 0.05 18.04 -12.12
N PRO A 181 0.35 17.56 -13.35
CA PRO A 181 1.66 17.72 -13.95
C PRO A 181 1.90 19.19 -14.34
N LEU A 182 3.03 19.73 -13.95
CA LEU A 182 3.46 21.07 -14.36
C LEU A 182 4.31 20.96 -15.64
N VAL A 183 3.82 21.56 -16.71
CA VAL A 183 4.46 21.55 -18.04
C VAL A 183 4.51 22.98 -18.54
N PRO A 184 5.67 23.52 -19.00
CA PRO A 184 5.80 24.94 -19.42
C PRO A 184 4.81 25.36 -20.50
N GLU A 185 4.48 24.47 -21.44
CA GLU A 185 3.62 24.73 -22.58
C GLU A 185 2.12 24.65 -22.27
N VAL A 186 1.77 24.19 -21.07
CA VAL A 186 0.37 23.98 -20.67
C VAL A 186 -0.05 25.05 -19.67
N SER A 187 -1.09 25.81 -19.99
CA SER A 187 -1.65 26.78 -19.05
C SER A 187 -2.21 26.13 -17.82
N LEU A 188 -1.93 26.74 -16.68
CA LEU A 188 -2.43 26.26 -15.38
C LEU A 188 -3.95 26.49 -15.30
N PRO A 189 -4.73 25.52 -14.83
CA PRO A 189 -6.16 25.69 -14.65
C PRO A 189 -6.47 26.74 -13.57
N PRO A 190 -7.45 27.63 -13.80
CA PRO A 190 -7.79 28.69 -12.86
C PRO A 190 -8.21 28.18 -11.48
N GLU A 191 -8.77 26.97 -11.41
CA GLU A 191 -9.20 26.33 -10.16
C GLU A 191 -8.03 26.09 -9.19
N LEU A 192 -6.81 25.92 -9.72
CA LEU A 192 -5.61 25.77 -8.90
C LEU A 192 -5.34 27.01 -8.02
N PHE A 193 -5.71 28.19 -8.50
CA PHE A 193 -5.52 29.46 -7.78
C PHE A 193 -6.70 29.82 -6.86
N GLN A 194 -7.78 29.03 -6.91
CA GLN A 194 -8.95 29.22 -6.05
C GLN A 194 -8.84 28.42 -4.74
N ILE A 195 -7.92 27.48 -4.67
CA ILE A 195 -7.71 26.68 -3.46
C ILE A 195 -6.65 27.30 -2.55
N PRO A 196 -6.77 27.16 -1.24
CA PRO A 196 -5.78 27.67 -0.31
C PRO A 196 -4.41 27.00 -0.51
N ALA A 197 -3.32 27.77 -0.41
CA ALA A 197 -1.95 27.29 -0.55
C ALA A 197 -1.66 26.07 0.35
N ARG A 198 -2.25 26.00 1.52
CA ARG A 198 -2.12 24.88 2.47
C ARG A 198 -2.65 23.54 1.93
N LYS A 199 -3.58 23.57 0.95
CA LYS A 199 -4.10 22.38 0.27
C LYS A 199 -3.26 21.96 -0.95
N ILE A 200 -2.13 22.61 -1.21
CA ILE A 200 -1.25 22.29 -2.35
C ILE A 200 0.10 21.83 -1.81
N VAL A 201 0.69 20.80 -2.42
CA VAL A 201 2.05 20.35 -2.15
C VAL A 201 2.78 20.19 -3.46
N GLY A 202 3.95 20.83 -3.56
CA GLY A 202 4.86 20.71 -4.69
C GLY A 202 5.83 19.55 -4.50
N LEU A 203 6.06 18.76 -5.55
CA LEU A 203 7.09 17.72 -5.58
C LEU A 203 8.22 18.14 -6.52
N ILE A 204 9.46 18.07 -6.03
CA ILE A 204 10.67 18.25 -6.83
C ILE A 204 11.54 17.01 -6.73
N ILE A 205 12.43 16.85 -7.70
CA ILE A 205 13.36 15.73 -7.78
C ILE A 205 14.69 16.23 -8.37
N ASP A 206 15.78 15.53 -8.05
CA ASP A 206 17.08 15.75 -8.66
C ASP A 206 17.03 15.57 -10.19
N PRO A 207 17.60 16.49 -11.01
CA PRO A 207 17.52 16.43 -12.46
C PRO A 207 18.13 15.16 -13.06
N PHE A 208 19.25 14.66 -12.52
CA PHE A 208 19.92 13.46 -13.03
C PHE A 208 19.10 12.21 -12.71
N LYS A 209 18.49 12.18 -11.53
CA LYS A 209 17.60 11.08 -11.15
C LYS A 209 16.34 11.07 -12.02
N LEU A 210 15.79 12.23 -12.33
CA LEU A 210 14.65 12.36 -13.23
C LEU A 210 15.00 11.92 -14.66
N ASN A 211 16.17 12.30 -15.14
CA ASN A 211 16.70 11.86 -16.43
C ASN A 211 16.78 10.32 -16.50
N PHE A 212 17.37 9.69 -15.48
CA PHE A 212 17.45 8.22 -15.39
C PHE A 212 16.06 7.57 -15.44
N ILE A 213 15.11 8.04 -14.62
CA ILE A 213 13.74 7.49 -14.57
C ILE A 213 13.03 7.64 -15.92
N ARG A 214 13.18 8.78 -16.60
CA ARG A 214 12.56 9.03 -17.90
C ARG A 214 13.20 8.19 -19.01
N SER A 215 14.51 8.01 -18.99
CA SER A 215 15.24 7.16 -19.93
C SER A 215 14.80 5.70 -19.79
N GLU A 216 14.71 5.18 -18.58
CA GLU A 216 14.21 3.81 -18.32
C GLU A 216 12.75 3.63 -18.78
N ARG A 217 11.93 4.67 -18.64
CA ARG A 217 10.55 4.64 -19.16
C ARG A 217 10.49 4.59 -20.67
N LEU A 218 11.31 5.37 -21.36
CA LEU A 218 11.41 5.33 -22.83
C LEU A 218 11.86 3.94 -23.31
N ARG A 219 12.90 3.37 -22.69
CA ARG A 219 13.36 2.01 -22.99
C ARG A 219 12.28 0.96 -22.81
N SER A 220 11.53 1.03 -21.71
CA SER A 220 10.42 0.09 -21.44
C SER A 220 9.29 0.16 -22.46
N MET A 221 9.17 1.27 -23.19
CA MET A 221 8.19 1.50 -24.27
C MET A 221 8.77 1.23 -25.66
N GLY A 222 10.04 0.81 -25.78
CA GLY A 222 10.71 0.60 -27.06
C GLY A 222 11.04 1.90 -27.79
N LEU A 223 11.11 3.04 -27.10
CA LEU A 223 11.41 4.35 -27.67
C LEU A 223 12.89 4.72 -27.46
N ASP A 224 13.39 5.64 -28.30
CA ASP A 224 14.77 6.14 -28.16
C ASP A 224 14.94 6.90 -26.84
N ALA A 225 15.92 6.49 -26.06
CA ALA A 225 16.28 7.12 -24.78
C ALA A 225 16.78 8.57 -24.92
N ASN A 226 17.20 8.98 -26.15
CA ASN A 226 17.62 10.35 -26.46
C ASN A 226 16.48 11.29 -26.84
N ALA A 227 15.22 10.87 -26.74
CA ALA A 227 14.09 11.75 -26.99
C ALA A 227 14.12 12.99 -26.06
N SER A 228 13.60 14.11 -26.55
CA SER A 228 13.56 15.40 -25.81
C SER A 228 13.00 15.29 -24.38
N TYR A 229 12.15 14.31 -24.15
CA TYR A 229 11.55 14.00 -22.84
C TYR A 229 12.57 13.63 -21.75
N ALA A 230 13.69 13.00 -22.10
CA ALA A 230 14.76 12.62 -21.19
C ALA A 230 16.02 13.52 -21.34
N ASN A 231 15.95 14.61 -22.13
CA ASN A 231 17.04 15.53 -22.27
C ASN A 231 17.23 16.37 -20.98
N ILE A 232 18.49 16.53 -20.51
CA ILE A 232 18.80 17.15 -19.22
C ILE A 232 18.50 18.66 -19.21
N GLU A 233 18.73 19.36 -20.32
CA GLU A 233 18.43 20.79 -20.46
C GLU A 233 16.91 20.99 -20.35
N ARG A 234 16.12 20.17 -21.05
CA ARG A 234 14.66 20.19 -20.97
C ARG A 234 14.15 19.90 -19.57
N ILE A 235 14.74 18.93 -18.88
CA ILE A 235 14.40 18.60 -17.51
C ILE A 235 14.65 19.80 -16.58
N ASN A 236 15.76 20.49 -16.75
CA ASN A 236 16.07 21.68 -15.95
C ASN A 236 15.07 22.82 -16.20
N GLU A 237 14.68 23.07 -17.46
CA GLU A 237 13.64 24.05 -17.81
C GLU A 237 12.32 23.73 -17.11
N GLU A 238 11.86 22.47 -17.19
CA GLU A 238 10.62 22.04 -16.55
C GLU A 238 10.68 22.18 -15.02
N LEU A 239 11.80 21.81 -14.39
CA LEU A 239 11.99 21.93 -12.93
C LEU A 239 12.02 23.39 -12.47
N GLU A 240 12.67 24.28 -13.22
CA GLU A 240 12.68 25.72 -12.90
C GLU A 240 11.29 26.35 -13.08
N TYR A 241 10.58 25.99 -14.16
CA TYR A 241 9.18 26.40 -14.34
C TYR A 241 8.32 25.93 -13.16
N ALA A 242 8.42 24.64 -12.80
CA ALA A 242 7.65 24.07 -11.69
C ALA A 242 7.94 24.77 -10.35
N ARG A 243 9.22 25.06 -10.06
CA ARG A 243 9.62 25.84 -8.87
C ARG A 243 9.04 27.26 -8.89
N GLY A 244 9.00 27.90 -10.07
CA GLY A 244 8.37 29.19 -10.25
C GLY A 244 6.88 29.16 -9.94
N VAL A 245 6.15 28.15 -10.44
CA VAL A 245 4.74 27.94 -10.15
C VAL A 245 4.51 27.70 -8.65
N MET A 246 5.28 26.78 -8.02
CA MET A 246 5.15 26.47 -6.60
C MET A 246 5.40 27.70 -5.71
N ARG A 247 6.36 28.55 -6.06
CA ARG A 247 6.58 29.83 -5.38
C ARG A 247 5.37 30.76 -5.49
N ARG A 248 4.76 30.87 -6.68
CA ARG A 248 3.54 31.67 -6.88
C ARG A 248 2.35 31.14 -6.10
N LEU A 249 2.28 29.82 -5.92
CA LEU A 249 1.23 29.16 -5.13
C LEU A 249 1.50 29.21 -3.62
N HIS A 250 2.67 29.64 -3.19
CA HIS A 250 3.10 29.66 -1.78
C HIS A 250 2.95 28.30 -1.08
N CYS A 251 3.06 27.19 -1.82
CA CYS A 251 2.85 25.85 -1.29
C CYS A 251 4.14 25.25 -0.73
N PRO A 252 4.07 24.35 0.25
CA PRO A 252 5.22 23.59 0.71
C PRO A 252 5.75 22.70 -0.42
N ILE A 253 7.08 22.53 -0.45
CA ILE A 253 7.80 21.76 -1.47
C ILE A 253 8.50 20.58 -0.79
N ILE A 254 8.29 19.39 -1.32
CA ILE A 254 8.92 18.15 -0.87
C ILE A 254 9.88 17.67 -1.95
N ASP A 255 11.14 17.46 -1.58
CA ASP A 255 12.12 16.79 -2.42
C ASP A 255 11.95 15.27 -2.30
N VAL A 256 11.62 14.61 -3.42
CA VAL A 256 11.40 13.16 -3.48
C VAL A 256 12.61 12.40 -4.02
N SER A 257 13.74 13.04 -4.20
CA SER A 257 14.95 12.45 -4.82
C SER A 257 15.41 11.17 -4.14
N SER A 258 15.31 11.09 -2.81
CA SER A 258 15.79 9.96 -2.01
C SER A 258 14.71 9.35 -1.11
N LYS A 259 13.46 9.73 -1.31
CA LYS A 259 12.34 9.27 -0.46
C LYS A 259 11.53 8.17 -1.12
N ALA A 260 11.11 7.19 -0.33
CA ALA A 260 10.06 6.27 -0.71
C ALA A 260 8.70 6.98 -0.78
N ILE A 261 7.73 6.35 -1.46
CA ILE A 261 6.37 6.91 -1.57
C ILE A 261 5.73 7.04 -0.19
N GLU A 262 5.96 6.07 0.69
CA GLU A 262 5.48 6.03 2.06
C GLU A 262 6.02 7.19 2.91
N GLU A 263 7.31 7.49 2.78
CA GLU A 263 7.93 8.61 3.49
C GLU A 263 7.36 9.95 3.03
N THR A 264 7.22 10.11 1.70
CA THR A 264 6.60 11.29 1.11
C THR A 264 5.15 11.42 1.55
N ALA A 265 4.40 10.32 1.58
CA ALA A 265 3.02 10.30 2.03
C ALA A 265 2.87 10.69 3.50
N ASN A 266 3.79 10.25 4.37
CA ASN A 266 3.78 10.65 5.78
C ASN A 266 3.92 12.18 5.93
N LEU A 267 4.86 12.81 5.20
CA LEU A 267 5.00 14.27 5.20
C LEU A 267 3.73 14.98 4.71
N VAL A 268 3.09 14.46 3.66
CA VAL A 268 1.83 15.01 3.15
C VAL A 268 0.70 14.83 4.17
N MET A 269 0.61 13.67 4.82
CA MET A 269 -0.40 13.42 5.86
C MET A 269 -0.25 14.35 7.06
N GLU A 270 0.98 14.67 7.47
CA GLU A 270 1.23 15.66 8.52
C GLU A 270 0.71 17.05 8.11
N ILE A 271 0.93 17.46 6.85
CA ILE A 271 0.39 18.71 6.32
C ILE A 271 -1.15 18.71 6.35
N VAL A 272 -1.78 17.63 5.88
CA VAL A 272 -3.24 17.49 5.89
C VAL A 272 -3.79 17.51 7.31
N LYS A 273 -3.17 16.79 8.24
CA LYS A 273 -3.57 16.75 9.65
C LYS A 273 -3.48 18.13 10.29
N ARG A 274 -2.36 18.82 10.12
CA ARG A 274 -2.16 20.18 10.62
C ARG A 274 -3.18 21.17 10.05
N ASN A 275 -3.53 21.01 8.76
CA ASN A 275 -4.57 21.85 8.14
C ASN A 275 -5.94 21.65 8.79
N LYS A 276 -6.33 20.39 9.05
CA LYS A 276 -7.61 20.08 9.71
C LYS A 276 -7.68 20.58 11.17
N GLU A 277 -6.55 20.54 11.87
CA GLU A 277 -6.45 21.05 13.25
C GLU A 277 -6.55 22.59 13.32
N LEU A 278 -5.88 23.29 12.39
CA LEU A 278 -5.84 24.77 12.39
C LEU A 278 -7.05 25.42 11.70
N TYR A 279 -7.72 24.70 10.81
CA TYR A 279 -8.84 25.19 9.99
C TYR A 279 -9.91 24.12 9.89
N PRO A 280 -10.64 23.83 11.00
CA PRO A 280 -11.76 22.89 10.97
C PRO A 280 -12.83 23.40 9.99
N GLU A 281 -13.40 22.49 9.18
CA GLU A 281 -14.48 22.78 8.22
C GLU A 281 -15.80 23.02 8.94
#